data_1fba1d8acfbdfb459b6d30581788e95b
#
_entry.id   1fba1d8acfbdfb459b6d30581788e95b
#
_cell.length_a   1.000
_cell.length_b   1.000
_cell.length_c   1.000
_cell.angle_alpha   90.00
_cell.angle_beta   90.00
_cell.angle_gamma   90.00
#
_symmetry.space_group_name_H-M   'P 1'
#
loop_
_entity.id
_entity.type
_entity.pdbx_description
1 polymer ?
#
loop_
_entity_poly.entity_id
_entity_poly.type
_entity_poly.pdbx_seq_one_letter_code
_entity_poly.pdbx_strand_id
1 'polypeptide(L)'
;MSNYHLAEINIAKMKGVDINDPIMKEFVDNLDAVNTLAEESEGFVWRLKDETDNATSLNPYNDEQIIINVSVWENIETLEHYMYKTFHSDFLRRRKEWFQKFGKAHTAMWWIPKGHIPTLEEAVEKLDYLQKNGPSELVFDLRTKFPAPKQIA
;
A
#
# COMPACT_ATOMS: atom_id res chain seq x y z
N MET A 1 -8.80 -9.39 21.46
CA MET A 1 -9.07 -8.67 20.19
C MET A 1 -8.40 -7.31 20.20
N SER A 2 -7.80 -6.94 19.10
CA SER A 2 -7.17 -5.63 18.98
C SER A 2 -8.23 -4.56 18.68
N ASN A 3 -8.08 -3.38 19.28
CA ASN A 3 -8.88 -2.20 18.94
C ASN A 3 -8.24 -1.40 17.81
N TYR A 4 -7.25 -1.97 17.14
CA TYR A 4 -6.51 -1.32 16.07
C TYR A 4 -6.63 -2.10 14.77
N HIS A 5 -6.60 -1.38 13.66
CA HIS A 5 -6.40 -1.93 12.33
C HIS A 5 -5.02 -1.51 11.82
N LEU A 6 -4.52 -2.24 10.83
CA LEU A 6 -3.26 -1.92 10.18
C LEU A 6 -3.53 -1.12 8.92
N ALA A 7 -2.96 0.09 8.86
CA ALA A 7 -2.95 0.88 7.62
C ALA A 7 -1.62 0.67 6.90
N GLU A 8 -1.65 0.72 5.57
CA GLU A 8 -0.43 0.66 4.78
C GLU A 8 -0.52 1.60 3.58
N ILE A 9 0.64 2.12 3.18
CA ILE A 9 0.82 2.81 1.91
C ILE A 9 1.97 2.14 1.18
N ASN A 10 1.83 1.97 -0.14
CA ASN A 10 2.97 1.67 -0.98
C ASN A 10 2.94 2.57 -2.21
N ILE A 11 4.13 2.95 -2.68
CA ILE A 11 4.30 3.72 -3.89
C ILE A 11 5.26 2.99 -4.81
N ALA A 12 5.12 3.24 -6.10
CA ALA A 12 6.01 2.65 -7.09
C ALA A 12 6.22 3.64 -8.23
N LYS A 13 7.44 3.70 -8.76
CA LYS A 13 7.77 4.55 -9.89
C LYS A 13 7.74 3.72 -11.17
N MET A 14 6.85 4.08 -12.10
CA MET A 14 6.69 3.35 -13.36
C MET A 14 7.90 3.51 -14.27
N LYS A 15 8.14 2.50 -15.09
CA LYS A 15 9.11 2.60 -16.20
C LYS A 15 8.53 3.41 -17.36
N GLY A 16 7.21 3.35 -17.55
CA GLY A 16 6.53 4.19 -18.53
C GLY A 16 6.51 5.65 -18.11
N VAL A 17 6.25 6.54 -19.06
CA VAL A 17 6.18 7.99 -18.77
C VAL A 17 4.96 8.33 -17.93
N ASP A 18 3.88 7.56 -18.06
CA ASP A 18 2.68 7.65 -17.24
C ASP A 18 1.89 6.34 -17.32
N ILE A 19 0.71 6.32 -16.71
CA ILE A 19 -0.12 5.11 -16.63
C ILE A 19 -0.65 4.66 -18.00
N ASN A 20 -0.67 5.53 -18.99
CA ASN A 20 -1.16 5.24 -20.33
C ASN A 20 -0.07 4.74 -21.29
N ASP A 21 1.18 4.69 -20.83
CA ASP A 21 2.28 4.18 -21.63
C ASP A 21 2.03 2.70 -21.97
N PRO A 22 2.21 2.27 -23.25
CA PRO A 22 2.00 0.88 -23.62
C PRO A 22 2.74 -0.15 -22.78
N ILE A 23 3.91 0.18 -22.25
CA ILE A 23 4.68 -0.74 -21.38
C ILE A 23 3.90 -1.08 -20.10
N MET A 24 2.98 -0.21 -19.68
CA MET A 24 2.18 -0.42 -18.47
C MET A 24 0.88 -1.17 -18.72
N LYS A 25 0.55 -1.47 -19.96
CA LYS A 25 -0.77 -2.00 -20.32
C LYS A 25 -1.16 -3.26 -19.56
N GLU A 26 -0.28 -4.24 -19.46
CA GLU A 26 -0.60 -5.49 -18.77
C GLU A 26 -0.83 -5.26 -17.27
N PHE A 27 -0.06 -4.37 -16.67
CA PHE A 27 -0.28 -3.99 -15.27
C PHE A 27 -1.65 -3.32 -15.10
N VAL A 28 -1.96 -2.33 -15.95
CA VAL A 28 -3.23 -1.60 -15.88
C VAL A 28 -4.42 -2.52 -16.12
N ASP A 29 -4.33 -3.43 -17.10
CA ASP A 29 -5.41 -4.34 -17.44
C ASP A 29 -5.77 -5.29 -16.29
N ASN A 30 -4.83 -5.52 -15.36
CA ASN A 30 -5.03 -6.41 -14.23
C ASN A 30 -5.34 -5.67 -12.91
N LEU A 31 -5.34 -4.34 -12.89
CA LEU A 31 -5.59 -3.57 -11.67
C LEU A 31 -6.94 -3.91 -11.03
N ASP A 32 -8.00 -3.97 -11.81
CA ASP A 32 -9.34 -4.26 -11.28
C ASP A 32 -9.39 -5.65 -10.64
N ALA A 33 -8.77 -6.64 -11.29
CA ALA A 33 -8.73 -8.00 -10.75
C ALA A 33 -7.94 -8.07 -9.44
N VAL A 34 -6.81 -7.38 -9.36
CA VAL A 34 -5.97 -7.35 -8.15
C VAL A 34 -6.68 -6.61 -7.02
N ASN A 35 -7.34 -5.49 -7.33
CA ASN A 35 -8.10 -4.75 -6.33
C ASN A 35 -9.30 -5.54 -5.81
N THR A 36 -10.00 -6.24 -6.71
CA THR A 36 -11.11 -7.12 -6.32
C THR A 36 -10.61 -8.25 -5.42
N LEU A 37 -9.47 -8.83 -5.74
CA LEU A 37 -8.85 -9.86 -4.92
C LEU A 37 -8.54 -9.36 -3.51
N ALA A 38 -8.05 -8.13 -3.39
CA ALA A 38 -7.82 -7.51 -2.09
C ALA A 38 -9.13 -7.38 -1.31
N GLU A 39 -10.17 -6.84 -1.95
CA GLU A 39 -11.47 -6.62 -1.32
C GLU A 39 -12.12 -7.94 -0.85
N GLU A 40 -11.85 -9.05 -1.52
CA GLU A 40 -12.36 -10.37 -1.17
C GLU A 40 -11.46 -11.13 -0.19
N SER A 41 -10.27 -10.62 0.11
CA SER A 41 -9.31 -11.30 0.97
C SER A 41 -9.68 -11.18 2.44
N GLU A 42 -9.39 -12.23 3.21
CA GLU A 42 -9.60 -12.22 4.65
C GLU A 42 -8.85 -11.07 5.30
N GLY A 43 -9.55 -10.33 6.16
CA GLY A 43 -8.97 -9.23 6.90
C GLY A 43 -8.89 -7.91 6.17
N PHE A 44 -9.37 -7.85 4.94
CA PHE A 44 -9.47 -6.58 4.22
C PHE A 44 -10.52 -5.67 4.87
N VAL A 45 -10.17 -4.38 5.04
CA VAL A 45 -11.07 -3.40 5.65
C VAL A 45 -11.43 -2.29 4.67
N TRP A 46 -10.43 -1.69 4.01
CA TRP A 46 -10.68 -0.52 3.15
C TRP A 46 -9.49 -0.28 2.22
N ARG A 47 -9.75 0.33 1.07
CA ARG A 47 -8.70 0.85 0.19
C ARG A 47 -9.07 2.22 -0.37
N LEU A 48 -8.05 3.03 -0.64
CA LEU A 48 -8.21 4.33 -1.27
C LEU A 48 -8.61 4.16 -2.74
N LYS A 49 -9.60 4.94 -3.15
CA LYS A 49 -10.10 4.97 -4.54
C LYS A 49 -10.19 6.40 -5.03
N ASP A 50 -9.95 6.58 -6.32
CA ASP A 50 -10.30 7.81 -7.02
C ASP A 50 -11.61 7.60 -7.81
N GLU A 51 -11.91 8.49 -8.73
CA GLU A 51 -13.12 8.42 -9.55
C GLU A 51 -13.18 7.19 -10.47
N THR A 52 -12.03 6.55 -10.74
CA THR A 52 -11.93 5.38 -11.62
C THR A 52 -12.02 4.05 -10.89
N ASP A 53 -12.35 4.06 -9.59
CA ASP A 53 -12.35 2.89 -8.70
C ASP A 53 -10.94 2.35 -8.38
N ASN A 54 -9.91 3.05 -8.81
CA ASN A 54 -8.50 2.80 -8.50
C ASN A 54 -7.92 4.05 -7.84
N ALA A 55 -6.61 4.14 -7.69
CA ALA A 55 -5.95 5.33 -7.16
C ALA A 55 -4.98 5.96 -8.16
N THR A 56 -5.14 5.61 -9.46
CA THR A 56 -4.18 5.98 -10.50
C THR A 56 -4.17 7.45 -10.87
N SER A 57 -5.24 8.20 -10.56
CA SER A 57 -5.30 9.64 -10.83
C SER A 57 -4.75 10.48 -9.68
N LEU A 58 -4.46 9.88 -8.54
CA LEU A 58 -3.93 10.60 -7.38
C LEU A 58 -2.44 10.82 -7.53
N ASN A 59 -2.01 12.06 -7.33
CA ASN A 59 -0.61 12.46 -7.58
C ASN A 59 -0.08 13.39 -6.49
N PRO A 60 0.05 12.89 -5.22
CA PRO A 60 0.51 13.72 -4.11
C PRO A 60 1.98 14.12 -4.21
N TYR A 61 2.76 13.43 -5.03
CA TYR A 61 4.19 13.71 -5.23
C TYR A 61 4.46 14.61 -6.44
N ASN A 62 3.41 15.01 -7.15
CA ASN A 62 3.52 15.79 -8.38
C ASN A 62 4.49 15.14 -9.39
N ASP A 63 4.39 13.82 -9.51
CA ASP A 63 5.21 13.00 -10.42
C ASP A 63 4.31 11.96 -11.07
N GLU A 64 4.08 12.09 -12.37
CA GLU A 64 3.18 11.22 -13.13
C GLU A 64 3.66 9.77 -13.22
N GLN A 65 4.91 9.51 -12.90
CA GLN A 65 5.44 8.15 -12.88
C GLN A 65 5.21 7.44 -11.55
N ILE A 66 4.78 8.15 -10.49
CA ILE A 66 4.54 7.53 -9.19
C ILE A 66 3.07 7.17 -9.04
N ILE A 67 2.80 5.90 -8.77
CA ILE A 67 1.47 5.43 -8.40
C ILE A 67 1.47 5.10 -6.91
N ILE A 68 0.30 5.24 -6.28
CA ILE A 68 0.15 4.99 -4.85
C ILE A 68 -0.96 3.99 -4.60
N ASN A 69 -0.84 3.28 -3.48
CA ASN A 69 -1.87 2.40 -2.95
C ASN A 69 -1.94 2.62 -1.44
N VAL A 70 -3.14 2.81 -0.92
CA VAL A 70 -3.37 2.90 0.53
C VAL A 70 -4.49 1.93 0.88
N SER A 71 -4.27 1.09 1.86
CA SER A 71 -5.27 0.12 2.29
C SER A 71 -5.22 -0.10 3.80
N VAL A 72 -6.30 -0.67 4.33
CA VAL A 72 -6.45 -0.98 5.75
C VAL A 72 -6.82 -2.45 5.89
N TRP A 73 -6.17 -3.11 6.84
CA TRP A 73 -6.31 -4.54 7.10
C TRP A 73 -6.52 -4.79 8.58
N GLU A 74 -7.09 -5.94 8.92
CA GLU A 74 -7.32 -6.28 10.34
C GLU A 74 -6.01 -6.41 11.13
N ASN A 75 -4.98 -6.97 10.50
CA ASN A 75 -3.68 -7.18 11.14
C ASN A 75 -2.58 -7.39 10.10
N ILE A 76 -1.34 -7.57 10.58
CA ILE A 76 -0.18 -7.78 9.71
C ILE A 76 -0.31 -9.10 8.94
N GLU A 77 -0.79 -10.14 9.59
CA GLU A 77 -0.87 -11.48 9.02
C GLU A 77 -1.80 -11.53 7.81
N THR A 78 -2.94 -10.84 7.87
CA THR A 78 -3.88 -10.80 6.74
C THR A 78 -3.30 -10.05 5.55
N LEU A 79 -2.60 -8.95 5.80
CA LEU A 79 -1.91 -8.21 4.73
C LEU A 79 -0.81 -9.07 4.10
N GLU A 80 0.02 -9.74 4.90
CA GLU A 80 1.08 -10.61 4.40
C GLU A 80 0.51 -11.76 3.58
N HIS A 81 -0.59 -12.36 4.03
CA HIS A 81 -1.23 -13.43 3.29
C HIS A 81 -1.66 -12.96 1.90
N TYR A 82 -2.31 -11.79 1.83
CA TYR A 82 -2.69 -11.20 0.56
C TYR A 82 -1.49 -10.97 -0.35
N MET A 83 -0.41 -10.40 0.19
CA MET A 83 0.78 -10.04 -0.60
C MET A 83 1.54 -11.25 -1.12
N TYR A 84 1.67 -12.31 -0.32
CA TYR A 84 2.60 -13.40 -0.60
C TYR A 84 1.96 -14.74 -0.93
N LYS A 85 0.68 -14.93 -0.60
CA LYS A 85 0.00 -16.22 -0.73
C LYS A 85 -1.17 -16.21 -1.73
N THR A 86 -1.41 -15.07 -2.39
CA THR A 86 -2.51 -14.93 -3.35
C THR A 86 -1.96 -14.59 -4.74
N PHE A 87 -2.87 -14.35 -5.68
CA PHE A 87 -2.53 -13.91 -7.04
C PHE A 87 -1.67 -12.63 -7.05
N HIS A 88 -1.80 -11.77 -6.04
CA HIS A 88 -0.97 -10.56 -5.91
C HIS A 88 0.53 -10.90 -5.92
N SER A 89 0.92 -12.08 -5.43
CA SER A 89 2.32 -12.49 -5.41
C SER A 89 2.95 -12.57 -6.81
N ASP A 90 2.15 -12.86 -7.84
CA ASP A 90 2.66 -12.89 -9.21
C ASP A 90 3.08 -11.50 -9.67
N PHE A 91 2.31 -10.47 -9.30
CA PHE A 91 2.65 -9.09 -9.60
C PHE A 91 3.92 -8.65 -8.86
N LEU A 92 4.09 -9.07 -7.62
CA LEU A 92 5.33 -8.80 -6.88
C LEU A 92 6.55 -9.37 -7.58
N ARG A 93 6.46 -10.61 -8.10
CA ARG A 93 7.57 -11.22 -8.84
C ARG A 93 7.88 -10.49 -10.13
N ARG A 94 6.84 -9.96 -10.79
CA ARG A 94 6.94 -9.30 -12.09
C ARG A 94 7.16 -7.78 -12.00
N ARG A 95 7.28 -7.23 -10.79
CA ARG A 95 7.36 -5.77 -10.59
C ARG A 95 8.45 -5.09 -11.42
N LYS A 96 9.55 -5.79 -11.70
CA LYS A 96 10.66 -5.25 -12.50
C LYS A 96 10.28 -4.97 -13.95
N GLU A 97 9.20 -5.57 -14.44
CA GLU A 97 8.73 -5.33 -15.81
C GLU A 97 8.11 -3.94 -15.94
N TRP A 98 7.53 -3.41 -14.86
CA TRP A 98 6.75 -2.17 -14.90
C TRP A 98 7.34 -1.04 -14.08
N PHE A 99 8.15 -1.35 -13.07
CA PHE A 99 8.58 -0.37 -12.09
C PHE A 99 10.09 -0.27 -11.97
N GLN A 100 10.56 0.96 -11.74
CA GLN A 100 11.96 1.24 -11.49
C GLN A 100 12.31 0.87 -10.05
N LYS A 101 13.61 0.64 -9.80
CA LYS A 101 14.10 0.49 -8.44
C LYS A 101 13.99 1.83 -7.72
N PHE A 102 13.32 1.85 -6.56
CA PHE A 102 12.99 3.12 -5.90
C PHE A 102 14.16 3.74 -5.13
N GLY A 103 15.03 2.95 -4.56
CA GLY A 103 16.23 3.45 -3.87
C GLY A 103 16.02 3.92 -2.42
N LYS A 104 14.80 4.00 -1.94
CA LYS A 104 14.47 4.32 -0.54
C LYS A 104 13.17 3.60 -0.16
N ALA A 105 12.76 3.68 1.10
CA ALA A 105 11.53 3.02 1.54
C ALA A 105 10.35 3.47 0.70
N HIS A 106 9.57 2.52 0.22
CA HIS A 106 8.38 2.77 -0.62
C HIS A 106 7.12 2.12 -0.06
N THR A 107 7.20 1.46 1.09
CA THR A 107 6.06 0.85 1.78
C THR A 107 6.15 1.21 3.25
N ALA A 108 5.05 1.67 3.82
CA ALA A 108 4.97 2.01 5.23
C ALA A 108 3.67 1.46 5.83
N MET A 109 3.75 1.04 7.08
CA MET A 109 2.62 0.52 7.84
C MET A 109 2.54 1.22 9.18
N TRP A 110 1.32 1.44 9.65
CA TRP A 110 1.10 2.01 10.99
C TRP A 110 -0.24 1.53 11.52
N TRP A 111 -0.35 1.50 12.84
CA TRP A 111 -1.59 1.10 13.49
C TRP A 111 -2.53 2.29 13.63
N ILE A 112 -3.81 2.06 13.36
CA ILE A 112 -4.88 3.06 13.47
C ILE A 112 -6.00 2.50 14.34
N PRO A 113 -6.75 3.37 15.06
CA PRO A 113 -7.93 2.90 15.77
C PRO A 113 -8.94 2.30 14.79
N LYS A 114 -9.64 1.24 15.21
CA LYS A 114 -10.73 0.68 14.41
C LYS A 114 -11.73 1.78 14.06
N GLY A 115 -12.15 1.81 12.79
CA GLY A 115 -13.10 2.79 12.30
C GLY A 115 -12.45 4.06 11.74
N HIS A 116 -11.17 4.29 12.02
CA HIS A 116 -10.45 5.39 11.39
C HIS A 116 -10.15 5.07 9.93
N ILE A 117 -10.42 5.98 9.02
CA ILE A 117 -10.07 5.88 7.61
C ILE A 117 -8.92 6.86 7.36
N PRO A 118 -7.73 6.39 6.99
CA PRO A 118 -6.61 7.29 6.77
C PRO A 118 -6.86 8.20 5.57
N THR A 119 -6.41 9.44 5.68
CA THR A 119 -6.40 10.35 4.53
C THR A 119 -5.15 10.10 3.71
N LEU A 120 -5.16 10.55 2.46
CA LEU A 120 -3.96 10.50 1.61
C LEU A 120 -2.80 11.25 2.27
N GLU A 121 -3.08 12.42 2.87
CA GLU A 121 -2.06 13.22 3.55
C GLU A 121 -1.43 12.46 4.73
N GLU A 122 -2.24 11.80 5.53
CA GLU A 122 -1.76 10.97 6.64
C GLU A 122 -0.81 9.89 6.13
N ALA A 123 -1.21 9.18 5.06
CA ALA A 123 -0.41 8.10 4.50
C ALA A 123 0.94 8.60 3.96
N VAL A 124 0.93 9.72 3.24
CA VAL A 124 2.15 10.33 2.70
C VAL A 124 3.08 10.77 3.83
N GLU A 125 2.54 11.37 4.89
CA GLU A 125 3.33 11.78 6.05
C GLU A 125 4.00 10.59 6.75
N LYS A 126 3.28 9.47 6.86
CA LYS A 126 3.82 8.24 7.47
C LYS A 126 4.98 7.67 6.67
N LEU A 127 4.82 7.60 5.35
CA LEU A 127 5.90 7.12 4.48
C LEU A 127 7.11 8.06 4.55
N ASP A 128 6.89 9.35 4.52
CA ASP A 128 7.95 10.35 4.62
C ASP A 128 8.72 10.21 5.94
N TYR A 129 8.00 10.01 7.04
CA TYR A 129 8.61 9.78 8.35
C TYR A 129 9.49 8.53 8.35
N LEU A 130 8.97 7.43 7.78
CA LEU A 130 9.74 6.18 7.68
C LEU A 130 11.02 6.38 6.86
N GLN A 131 10.92 7.09 5.75
CA GLN A 131 12.09 7.37 4.90
C GLN A 131 13.17 8.17 5.63
N LYS A 132 12.77 9.09 6.50
CA LYS A 132 13.68 9.96 7.22
C LYS A 132 14.27 9.35 8.50
N ASN A 133 13.46 8.54 9.21
CA ASN A 133 13.79 8.11 10.57
C ASN A 133 13.97 6.60 10.73
N GLY A 134 13.58 5.81 9.72
CA GLY A 134 13.58 4.35 9.83
C GLY A 134 12.40 3.82 10.65
N PRO A 135 12.29 2.48 10.77
CA PRO A 135 11.17 1.85 11.46
C PRO A 135 11.08 2.18 12.94
N SER A 136 9.86 2.38 13.42
CA SER A 136 9.55 2.63 14.83
C SER A 136 8.12 2.20 15.13
N GLU A 137 7.70 2.37 16.38
CA GLU A 137 6.30 2.10 16.76
C GLU A 137 5.31 3.01 16.04
N LEU A 138 5.76 4.17 15.57
CA LEU A 138 4.92 5.13 14.85
C LEU A 138 4.66 4.72 13.43
N VAL A 139 5.66 4.14 12.76
CA VAL A 139 5.56 3.66 11.39
C VAL A 139 6.69 2.66 11.14
N PHE A 140 6.38 1.59 10.42
CA PHE A 140 7.30 0.49 10.21
C PHE A 140 7.10 -0.16 8.84
N ASP A 141 7.86 -1.23 8.56
CA ASP A 141 7.74 -2.01 7.34
C ASP A 141 7.69 -3.51 7.68
N LEU A 142 7.59 -4.36 6.65
CA LEU A 142 7.51 -5.81 6.88
C LEU A 142 8.81 -6.45 7.36
N ARG A 143 9.93 -5.73 7.26
CA ARG A 143 11.22 -6.22 7.77
C ARG A 143 11.35 -5.99 9.27
N THR A 144 10.75 -4.91 9.77
CA THR A 144 10.84 -4.51 11.18
C THR A 144 9.43 -4.20 11.67
N LYS A 145 8.71 -5.25 12.03
CA LYS A 145 7.31 -5.17 12.44
C LYS A 145 7.18 -4.78 13.90
N PHE A 146 6.13 -4.01 14.22
CA PHE A 146 5.77 -3.67 15.59
C PHE A 146 4.33 -4.11 15.83
N PRO A 147 4.03 -4.66 17.02
CA PRO A 147 2.67 -5.08 17.35
C PRO A 147 1.77 -3.86 17.57
N ALA A 148 0.45 -4.10 17.50
CA ALA A 148 -0.53 -3.07 17.83
C ALA A 148 -0.28 -2.54 19.25
N PRO A 149 -0.56 -1.24 19.50
CA PRO A 149 -0.43 -0.68 20.83
C PRO A 149 -1.25 -1.48 21.84
N LYS A 150 -0.71 -1.63 23.06
CA LYS A 150 -1.45 -2.32 24.12
C LYS A 150 -2.61 -1.45 24.57
N GLN A 151 -3.77 -2.08 24.74
CA GLN A 151 -4.89 -1.40 25.39
C GLN A 151 -4.54 -1.09 26.83
N ILE A 152 -4.74 0.17 27.19
CA ILE A 152 -4.70 0.57 28.60
C ILE A 152 -6.10 0.27 29.14
N ALA A 153 -6.16 -0.69 30.04
CA ALA A 153 -7.43 -1.05 30.68
C ALA A 153 -7.93 0.09 31.57
#